data_bafd80295d4fdc0499e34ff2b3e7424b
#
_entry.id   bafd80295d4fdc0499e34ff2b3e7424b
#
_cell.length_a   1.000
_cell.length_b   1.000
_cell.length_c   1.000
_cell.angle_alpha   90.00
_cell.angle_beta   90.00
_cell.angle_gamma   90.00
#
_symmetry.space_group_name_H-M   'P 1'
#
loop_
_entity.id
_entity.type
_entity.pdbx_description
1 polymer ?
#
loop_
_entity_poly.entity_id
_entity_poly.type
_entity_poly.pdbx_seq_one_letter_code
_entity_poly.pdbx_strand_id
1 'polypeptide(L)'
;MVQNTREAPSPGSLRPLNLPIPISVEEDDDGRPLAVNQKGRITKIGSIDDLWRIDEEWWRDTPIARMYYQLTAQGGGRLTVFQDLTDGNWYRQGG
;
A
#
# COMPACT_ATOMS: atom_id res chain seq x y z
N MET A 1 19.45 -17.27 -11.91
CA MET A 1 19.36 -17.49 -11.49
C MET A 1 18.84 -17.46 -11.28
N VAL A 2 18.71 -16.98 -11.50
CA VAL A 2 18.37 -17.05 -11.13
C VAL A 2 17.71 -16.74 -10.99
N GLN A 3 17.50 -16.34 -11.27
CA GLN A 3 17.10 -16.26 -10.90
C GLN A 3 16.71 -15.99 -10.96
N ASN A 4 16.54 -15.51 -11.25
CA ASN A 4 16.23 -15.49 -11.05
C ASN A 4 15.93 -15.20 -11.25
N THR A 5 15.76 -14.80 -11.57
CA THR A 5 15.58 -14.84 -11.49
C THR A 5 15.26 -14.51 -11.47
N ARG A 6 15.21 -14.10 -11.61
CA ARG A 6 15.07 -14.00 -11.25
C ARG A 6 15.41 -13.59 -11.10
N GLU A 7 15.49 -13.10 -11.05
CA GLU A 7 15.91 -12.86 -10.52
C GLU A 7 16.42 -12.52 -10.45
N ALA A 8 16.83 -11.93 -10.67
CA ALA A 8 17.50 -11.66 -10.42
C ALA A 8 17.88 -11.19 -10.25
N PRO A 9 18.39 -10.54 -10.19
CA PRO A 9 19.03 -10.09 -9.94
C PRO A 9 19.51 -9.83 -9.48
N SER A 10 20.19 -9.48 -9.21
CA SER A 10 20.82 -9.16 -8.81
C SER A 10 21.03 -9.00 -8.33
N PRO A 11 21.39 -9.09 -8.55
CA PRO A 11 21.89 -9.02 -7.32
C PRO A 11 21.35 -8.08 -6.37
N GLY A 12 21.49 -8.29 -5.16
CA GLY A 12 20.97 -7.55 -4.10
C GLY A 12 20.99 -6.05 -4.24
N SER A 13 21.72 -5.57 -5.15
CA SER A 13 21.74 -4.14 -5.46
C SER A 13 20.44 -3.71 -6.13
N LEU A 14 19.72 -4.64 -6.67
CA LEU A 14 18.43 -4.37 -7.28
C LEU A 14 17.35 -4.58 -6.25
N ARG A 15 16.72 -3.52 -5.85
CA ARG A 15 15.55 -3.64 -5.00
C ARG A 15 14.36 -3.02 -5.69
N PRO A 16 13.17 -3.56 -5.44
CA PRO A 16 11.96 -3.05 -6.08
C PRO A 16 11.72 -1.59 -5.69
N LEU A 17 11.52 -0.74 -6.68
CA LEU A 17 11.21 0.65 -6.43
C LEU A 17 9.82 0.83 -5.84
N ASN A 18 8.94 -0.14 -6.09
CA ASN A 18 7.55 -0.06 -5.67
C ASN A 18 7.25 -0.93 -4.46
N LEU A 19 8.26 -1.20 -3.65
CA LEU A 19 8.07 -1.98 -2.45
C LEU A 19 7.12 -1.25 -1.50
N PRO A 20 6.06 -1.92 -1.03
CA PRO A 20 5.13 -1.28 -0.11
C PRO A 20 5.80 -0.85 1.19
N ILE A 21 5.40 0.31 1.68
CA ILE A 21 5.95 0.89 2.90
C ILE A 21 4.90 0.78 4.00
N PRO A 22 5.21 0.11 5.12
CA PRO A 22 4.26 0.02 6.23
C PRO A 22 3.91 1.40 6.77
N ILE A 23 2.63 1.63 7.02
CA ILE A 23 2.12 2.87 7.56
C ILE A 23 1.05 2.58 8.60
N SER A 24 0.68 3.61 9.36
CA SER A 24 -0.51 3.58 10.19
C SER A 24 -1.53 4.53 9.57
N VAL A 25 -2.80 4.19 9.69
CA VAL A 25 -3.87 4.99 9.12
C VAL A 25 -4.91 5.25 10.19
N GLU A 26 -5.29 6.51 10.33
CA GLU A 26 -6.43 6.89 11.15
C GLU A 26 -7.67 6.80 10.27
N GLU A 27 -8.67 6.02 10.71
CA GLU A 27 -9.86 5.75 9.92
C GLU A 27 -11.07 6.45 10.53
N ASP A 28 -12.02 6.78 9.66
CA ASP A 28 -13.32 7.27 10.11
C ASP A 28 -14.24 6.10 10.47
N ASP A 29 -15.49 6.40 10.79
CA ASP A 29 -16.45 5.37 11.19
C ASP A 29 -16.76 4.36 10.08
N ASP A 30 -16.53 4.75 8.84
CA ASP A 30 -16.74 3.87 7.68
C ASP A 30 -15.47 3.13 7.27
N GLY A 31 -14.38 3.32 7.99
CA GLY A 31 -13.11 2.68 7.67
C GLY A 31 -12.30 3.39 6.62
N ARG A 32 -12.64 4.62 6.28
CA ARG A 32 -11.90 5.39 5.27
C ARG A 32 -10.74 6.13 5.89
N PRO A 33 -9.61 6.24 5.17
CA PRO A 33 -8.46 6.96 5.69
C PRO A 33 -8.74 8.44 5.94
N LEU A 34 -8.47 8.90 7.14
CA LEU A 34 -8.51 10.33 7.49
C LEU A 34 -7.12 10.92 7.53
N ALA A 35 -6.14 10.14 7.96
CA ALA A 35 -4.77 10.58 8.05
C ALA A 35 -3.85 9.37 7.93
N VAL A 36 -2.67 9.59 7.37
CA VAL A 36 -1.66 8.56 7.19
C VAL A 36 -0.44 8.95 8.01
N ASN A 37 0.07 8.00 8.80
CA ASN A 37 1.29 8.19 9.58
C ASN A 37 2.36 7.26 9.01
N GLN A 38 3.40 7.87 8.46
CA GLN A 38 4.56 7.15 7.96
C GLN A 38 5.78 7.58 8.76
N LYS A 39 6.26 6.67 9.61
CA LYS A 39 7.45 6.91 10.44
C LYS A 39 7.35 8.22 11.25
N GLY A 40 6.20 8.47 11.84
CA GLY A 40 5.96 9.65 12.64
C GLY A 40 5.53 10.88 11.87
N ARG A 41 5.57 10.83 10.54
CA ARG A 41 5.08 11.94 9.71
C ARG A 41 3.61 11.73 9.42
N ILE A 42 2.78 12.67 9.84
CA ILE A 42 1.34 12.57 9.66
C ILE A 42 0.92 13.41 8.46
N THR A 43 0.19 12.77 7.54
CA THR A 43 -0.38 13.43 6.38
C THR A 43 -1.90 13.35 6.48
N LYS A 44 -2.55 14.49 6.60
CA LYS A 44 -4.01 14.53 6.63
C LYS A 44 -4.56 14.42 5.22
N ILE A 45 -5.64 13.67 5.06
CA ILE A 45 -6.22 13.38 3.76
C ILE A 45 -7.31 14.39 3.46
N GLY A 46 -7.21 15.01 2.29
CA GLY A 46 -8.22 15.96 1.82
C GLY A 46 -9.36 15.29 1.09
N SER A 47 -9.05 14.28 0.28
CA SER A 47 -10.09 13.57 -0.46
C SER A 47 -9.63 12.15 -0.81
N ILE A 48 -10.61 11.27 -0.98
CA ILE A 48 -10.42 9.94 -1.54
C ILE A 48 -10.87 10.02 -2.98
N ASP A 49 -9.93 9.88 -3.91
CA ASP A 49 -10.21 10.11 -5.32
C ASP A 49 -10.65 8.84 -6.04
N ASP A 50 -10.20 7.69 -5.56
CA ASP A 50 -10.57 6.42 -6.14
C ASP A 50 -10.40 5.30 -5.10
N LEU A 51 -11.08 4.19 -5.34
CA LEU A 51 -11.13 3.07 -4.42
C LEU A 51 -11.36 1.81 -5.24
N TRP A 52 -10.49 0.82 -5.08
CA TRP A 52 -10.68 -0.46 -5.79
C TRP A 52 -10.11 -1.59 -4.97
N ARG A 53 -10.62 -2.78 -5.25
CA ARG A 53 -10.21 -3.99 -4.56
C ARG A 53 -9.49 -4.93 -5.52
N ILE A 54 -8.41 -5.53 -5.04
CA ILE A 54 -7.67 -6.56 -5.78
C ILE A 54 -7.71 -7.84 -4.96
N ASP A 55 -8.17 -8.92 -5.60
CA ASP A 55 -8.14 -10.26 -5.04
C ASP A 55 -7.38 -11.13 -6.03
N GLU A 56 -6.24 -11.66 -5.60
CA GLU A 56 -5.40 -12.49 -6.46
C GLU A 56 -5.04 -13.77 -5.75
N GLU A 57 -4.85 -14.82 -6.54
CA GLU A 57 -4.38 -16.12 -6.04
C GLU A 57 -5.26 -16.63 -4.91
N TRP A 58 -6.56 -16.43 -5.02
CA TRP A 58 -7.52 -16.85 -4.01
C TRP A 58 -7.50 -18.37 -3.76
N TRP A 59 -6.92 -19.12 -4.68
CA TRP A 59 -6.79 -20.57 -4.55
C TRP A 59 -5.56 -20.98 -3.73
N ARG A 60 -4.73 -20.05 -3.32
CA ARG A 60 -3.54 -20.31 -2.51
C ARG A 60 -3.84 -20.24 -1.03
N ASP A 61 -2.94 -20.81 -0.24
CA ASP A 61 -3.04 -20.73 1.22
C ASP A 61 -2.92 -19.30 1.72
N THR A 62 -2.20 -18.46 0.98
CA THR A 62 -2.04 -17.05 1.33
C THR A 62 -2.47 -16.19 0.15
N PRO A 63 -3.79 -16.05 -0.05
CA PRO A 63 -4.28 -15.22 -1.15
C PRO A 63 -3.96 -13.75 -0.91
N ILE A 64 -3.89 -13.01 -2.00
CA ILE A 64 -3.73 -11.56 -1.94
C ILE A 64 -5.11 -10.93 -1.98
N ALA A 65 -5.45 -10.18 -0.95
CA ALA A 65 -6.69 -9.43 -0.88
C ALA A 65 -6.36 -8.06 -0.34
N ARG A 66 -6.55 -7.02 -1.16
CA ARG A 66 -6.17 -5.66 -0.83
C ARG A 66 -7.23 -4.68 -1.26
N MET A 67 -7.45 -3.68 -0.41
CA MET A 67 -8.30 -2.55 -0.76
C MET A 67 -7.42 -1.34 -0.97
N TYR A 68 -7.40 -0.81 -2.19
CA TYR A 68 -6.57 0.32 -2.58
C TYR A 68 -7.35 1.62 -2.53
N TYR A 69 -6.67 2.68 -2.09
CA TYR A 69 -7.22 4.03 -2.01
C TYR A 69 -6.27 4.98 -2.70
N GLN A 70 -6.78 5.73 -3.68
CA GLN A 70 -6.05 6.84 -4.27
C GLN A 70 -6.47 8.09 -3.53
N LEU A 71 -5.52 8.75 -2.88
CA LEU A 71 -5.80 9.84 -1.94
C LEU A 71 -5.13 11.13 -2.40
N THR A 72 -5.76 12.25 -2.06
CA THR A 72 -5.12 13.55 -2.16
C THR A 72 -4.99 14.11 -0.75
N ALA A 73 -3.77 14.47 -0.37
CA ALA A 73 -3.51 15.08 0.93
C ALA A 73 -4.07 16.49 0.98
N GLN A 74 -4.34 16.98 2.18
CA GLN A 74 -4.84 18.36 2.34
C GLN A 74 -3.89 19.38 1.73
N GLY A 75 -2.59 19.09 1.72
CA GLY A 75 -1.60 19.96 1.10
C GLY A 75 -1.50 19.82 -0.41
N GLY A 76 -2.29 18.93 -1.02
CA GLY A 76 -2.33 18.76 -2.47
C GLY A 76 -1.55 17.61 -3.05
N GLY A 77 -0.71 16.96 -2.28
CA GLY A 77 0.06 15.80 -2.75
C GLY A 77 -0.82 14.57 -2.90
N ARG A 78 -0.50 13.72 -3.87
CA ARG A 78 -1.23 12.48 -4.08
C ARG A 78 -0.46 11.30 -3.55
N LEU A 79 -1.18 10.31 -3.04
CA LEU A 79 -0.57 9.06 -2.58
C LEU A 79 -1.56 7.92 -2.77
N THR A 80 -0.99 6.73 -2.95
CA THR A 80 -1.78 5.51 -3.04
C THR A 80 -1.44 4.65 -1.84
N VAL A 81 -2.46 4.26 -1.10
CA VAL A 81 -2.30 3.36 0.05
C VAL A 81 -3.20 2.16 -0.15
N PHE A 82 -2.90 1.09 0.57
CA PHE A 82 -3.80 -0.06 0.57
C PHE A 82 -3.83 -0.69 1.95
N GLN A 83 -4.96 -1.31 2.25
CA GLN A 83 -5.10 -2.16 3.42
C GLN A 83 -5.04 -3.60 2.95
N ASP A 84 -4.15 -4.38 3.55
CA ASP A 84 -4.11 -5.82 3.32
C ASP A 84 -5.25 -6.43 4.13
N LEU A 85 -6.21 -7.02 3.44
CA LEU A 85 -7.41 -7.53 4.08
C LEU A 85 -7.19 -8.85 4.81
N THR A 86 -6.02 -9.47 4.62
CA THR A 86 -5.70 -10.72 5.33
C THR A 86 -5.14 -10.46 6.72
N ASP A 87 -4.42 -9.34 6.91
CA ASP A 87 -3.83 -9.02 8.21
C ASP A 87 -4.32 -7.69 8.79
N GLY A 88 -5.06 -6.90 8.01
CA GLY A 88 -5.58 -5.63 8.45
C GLY A 88 -4.58 -4.49 8.45
N ASN A 89 -3.35 -4.73 8.07
CA ASN A 89 -2.32 -3.70 8.08
C ASN A 89 -2.40 -2.80 6.86
N TRP A 90 -1.90 -1.58 7.03
CA TRP A 90 -1.90 -0.59 5.96
C TRP A 90 -0.50 -0.38 5.41
N TYR A 91 -0.46 -0.08 4.12
CA TYR A 91 0.79 0.15 3.40
C TYR A 91 0.63 1.28 2.42
N ARG A 92 1.73 2.01 2.19
CA ARG A 92 1.77 2.99 1.11
C ARG A 92 2.44 2.34 -0.10
N GLN A 93 1.82 2.51 -1.27
CA GLN A 93 2.41 2.05 -2.52
C GLN A 93 3.66 2.89 -2.79
N GLY A 94 4.81 2.22 -2.90
CA GLY A 94 6.07 2.90 -3.16
C GLY A 94 6.20 3.30 -4.62
N GLY A 95 7.15 4.16 -4.89
CA GLY A 95 7.49 4.53 -6.25
C GLY A 95 7.21 5.92 -6.68
#